data_6450a2da8ad8510c6c38bdcce29c9528
#
_entry.id   6450a2da8ad8510c6c38bdcce29c9528
#
_cell.length_a   1.000
_cell.length_b   1.000
_cell.length_c   1.000
_cell.angle_alpha   90.00
_cell.angle_beta   90.00
_cell.angle_gamma   90.00
#
_symmetry.space_group_name_H-M   'P 1'
#
loop_
_entity.id
_entity.type
_entity.pdbx_description
1 polymer ?
#
loop_
_entity_poly.entity_id
_entity_poly.type
_entity_poly.pdbx_seq_one_letter_code
_entity_poly.pdbx_strand_id
1 'polypeptide(L)'
;MKRLLTYLLLLCMAASCAPTDGQFDVSSFSKTLYSPQYATGFEIRHSDDLSASLLVVKNPWQGADNVEQMLLLDPEGRTNNLPANVKRIAGPAKRIVCMSSSYVAMLSTIEQEQRIVGVSGIDFITDKYINSNRAKIGDVGYDNNFNYEMLLSLDADLVLLYGITGASIMESKLRELGIPYIYLGEYVESSPLGKAEWLVAMGEIVGCREKAQAKFGEIAQRYNQLKERTQTSTHHPRVMLNTPYRDSWFIPSKQSYMVQLIHDAGAECYTSSTEGTTSQPIDMEQAYIWAAQADYWLNLGPCNTLAELTAQNPKFAEIKAVTAQRAYNNNARQTAKGGSDFWESGVVRPDLILRDLTTIFHPELSAGSEDNANANGALYYYKQLK
;
A
#
# COMPACT_ATOMS: atom_id res chain seq x y z
N MET A 1 -1.21 71.81 23.92
CA MET A 1 -2.27 70.79 23.85
C MET A 1 -2.47 70.18 22.48
N LYS A 2 -2.35 70.91 21.35
CA LYS A 2 -2.56 70.34 19.99
C LYS A 2 -1.47 69.35 19.52
N ARG A 3 -0.23 69.44 20.02
CA ARG A 3 0.86 68.50 19.64
C ARG A 3 0.86 67.17 20.41
N LEU A 4 0.20 67.09 21.54
CA LEU A 4 0.05 65.84 22.33
C LEU A 4 -1.01 64.91 21.75
N LEU A 5 -2.06 65.51 21.13
CA LEU A 5 -3.13 64.74 20.48
C LEU A 5 -2.71 64.06 19.18
N THR A 6 -1.73 64.65 18.45
CA THR A 6 -1.21 64.13 17.20
C THR A 6 -0.33 62.88 17.42
N TYR A 7 0.39 62.80 18.55
CA TYR A 7 1.16 61.60 18.90
C TYR A 7 0.32 60.45 19.45
N LEU A 8 -0.84 60.75 20.04
CA LEU A 8 -1.78 59.71 20.49
C LEU A 8 -2.53 59.04 19.33
N LEU A 9 -2.77 59.76 18.22
CA LEU A 9 -3.41 59.24 17.01
C LEU A 9 -2.44 58.38 16.15
N LEU A 10 -1.12 58.60 16.23
CA LEU A 10 -0.14 57.78 15.50
C LEU A 10 0.19 56.47 16.22
N LEU A 11 -0.11 56.33 17.53
CA LEU A 11 0.13 55.12 18.32
C LEU A 11 -1.01 54.07 18.12
N CYS A 12 -2.18 54.46 17.60
CA CYS A 12 -3.30 53.56 17.37
C CYS A 12 -3.31 52.87 15.99
N MET A 13 -2.36 53.17 15.07
CA MET A 13 -2.26 52.50 13.79
C MET A 13 -1.21 51.38 13.74
N ALA A 14 -0.56 51.04 14.85
CA ALA A 14 0.20 49.81 14.99
C ALA A 14 -0.65 48.71 15.66
N ALA A 15 -1.94 48.65 15.35
CA ALA A 15 -2.71 47.44 15.56
C ALA A 15 -2.19 46.39 14.58
N SER A 16 -1.20 45.66 15.05
CA SER A 16 -0.72 44.42 14.48
C SER A 16 -1.93 43.64 14.00
N CYS A 17 -2.00 43.37 12.70
CA CYS A 17 -2.73 42.23 12.19
C CYS A 17 -2.01 40.99 12.78
N ALA A 18 -2.35 40.60 14.01
CA ALA A 18 -2.16 39.23 14.42
C ALA A 18 -2.96 38.40 13.40
N PRO A 19 -2.36 37.37 12.79
CA PRO A 19 -3.10 36.47 11.94
C PRO A 19 -4.27 35.95 12.78
N THR A 20 -5.49 36.21 12.34
CA THR A 20 -6.67 35.59 12.96
C THR A 20 -6.49 34.10 12.80
N ASP A 21 -6.29 33.40 13.93
CA ASP A 21 -6.30 31.95 13.99
C ASP A 21 -7.55 31.47 13.25
N GLY A 22 -7.36 30.96 12.01
CA GLY A 22 -8.46 30.63 11.11
C GLY A 22 -9.16 29.35 11.56
N GLN A 23 -10.48 29.38 11.56
CA GLN A 23 -11.25 28.14 11.63
C GLN A 23 -10.89 27.28 10.41
N PHE A 24 -10.76 25.95 10.60
CA PHE A 24 -10.53 25.02 9.50
C PHE A 24 -11.67 25.13 8.47
N ASP A 25 -11.31 25.41 7.24
CA ASP A 25 -12.20 25.40 6.07
C ASP A 25 -11.50 24.67 4.91
N VAL A 26 -12.05 23.56 4.48
CA VAL A 26 -11.51 22.77 3.38
C VAL A 26 -11.45 23.56 2.07
N SER A 27 -12.33 24.57 1.88
CA SER A 27 -12.35 25.42 0.69
C SER A 27 -11.10 26.32 0.58
N SER A 28 -10.43 26.59 1.69
CA SER A 28 -9.15 27.32 1.72
C SER A 28 -8.00 26.55 1.05
N PHE A 29 -8.13 25.22 0.91
CA PHE A 29 -7.18 24.37 0.21
C PHE A 29 -7.57 24.21 -1.26
N SER A 30 -7.60 25.32 -1.99
CA SER A 30 -8.12 25.39 -3.36
C SER A 30 -7.12 24.95 -4.44
N LYS A 31 -5.81 24.93 -4.12
CA LYS A 31 -4.75 24.56 -5.04
C LYS A 31 -4.48 23.06 -4.99
N THR A 32 -4.69 22.35 -6.08
CA THR A 32 -4.30 20.94 -6.20
C THR A 32 -2.80 20.83 -6.38
N LEU A 33 -2.11 20.18 -5.45
CA LEU A 33 -0.68 19.85 -5.56
C LEU A 33 -0.46 18.53 -6.29
N TYR A 34 -1.37 17.57 -6.08
CA TYR A 34 -1.32 16.29 -6.75
C TYR A 34 -2.72 15.67 -6.87
N SER A 35 -3.06 15.26 -8.08
CA SER A 35 -4.22 14.42 -8.38
C SER A 35 -3.71 13.12 -8.99
N PRO A 36 -3.97 11.97 -8.36
CA PRO A 36 -3.48 10.68 -8.85
C PRO A 36 -3.97 10.36 -10.26
N GLN A 37 -3.14 9.65 -11.02
CA GLN A 37 -3.47 9.17 -12.35
C GLN A 37 -4.12 7.77 -12.32
N TYR A 38 -3.72 6.94 -11.36
CA TYR A 38 -4.14 5.55 -11.25
C TYR A 38 -4.89 5.26 -9.94
N ALA A 39 -4.48 5.89 -8.85
CA ALA A 39 -5.17 5.76 -7.56
C ALA A 39 -6.46 6.58 -7.55
N THR A 40 -7.42 6.11 -6.76
CA THR A 40 -8.73 6.77 -6.61
C THR A 40 -8.97 7.27 -5.19
N GLY A 41 -8.20 6.77 -4.24
CA GLY A 41 -8.43 6.93 -2.82
C GLY A 41 -7.78 8.16 -2.18
N PHE A 42 -7.04 9.01 -2.90
CA PHE A 42 -6.46 10.20 -2.29
C PHE A 42 -6.31 11.38 -3.25
N GLU A 43 -6.10 12.57 -2.68
CA GLU A 43 -5.63 13.77 -3.36
C GLU A 43 -4.84 14.65 -2.39
N ILE A 44 -3.96 15.52 -2.92
CA ILE A 44 -3.16 16.45 -2.12
C ILE A 44 -3.50 17.88 -2.56
N ARG A 45 -3.91 18.70 -1.59
CA ARG A 45 -4.29 20.11 -1.79
C ARG A 45 -3.36 21.02 -0.98
N HIS A 46 -3.39 22.31 -1.29
CA HIS A 46 -2.60 23.33 -0.61
C HIS A 46 -3.42 24.61 -0.42
N SER A 47 -3.08 25.33 0.63
CA SER A 47 -3.52 26.70 0.88
C SER A 47 -2.29 27.61 0.95
N ASP A 48 -2.17 28.53 -0.03
CA ASP A 48 -1.07 29.49 -0.04
C ASP A 48 -1.17 30.44 1.17
N ASP A 49 -2.39 30.83 1.57
CA ASP A 49 -2.63 31.71 2.73
C ASP A 49 -2.21 31.11 4.05
N LEU A 50 -2.40 29.81 4.22
CA LEU A 50 -2.03 29.07 5.45
C LEU A 50 -0.63 28.48 5.37
N SER A 51 0.02 28.48 4.20
CA SER A 51 1.29 27.77 3.95
C SER A 51 1.22 26.29 4.39
N ALA A 52 0.06 25.66 4.19
CA ALA A 52 -0.26 24.33 4.68
C ALA A 52 -0.75 23.43 3.55
N SER A 53 -0.51 22.12 3.68
CA SER A 53 -1.04 21.13 2.75
C SER A 53 -2.04 20.20 3.44
N LEU A 54 -2.93 19.64 2.63
CA LEU A 54 -4.02 18.76 3.07
C LEU A 54 -4.00 17.49 2.22
N LEU A 55 -3.66 16.38 2.85
CA LEU A 55 -3.86 15.06 2.27
C LEU A 55 -5.30 14.63 2.57
N VAL A 56 -6.09 14.45 1.53
CA VAL A 56 -7.47 13.95 1.61
C VAL A 56 -7.46 12.46 1.24
N VAL A 57 -7.96 11.61 2.13
CA VAL A 57 -8.10 10.17 1.92
C VAL A 57 -9.57 9.82 1.84
N LYS A 58 -9.96 9.11 0.79
CA LYS A 58 -11.34 8.75 0.48
C LYS A 58 -11.53 7.24 0.58
N ASN A 59 -12.57 6.81 1.25
CA ASN A 59 -13.00 5.41 1.32
C ASN A 59 -11.85 4.40 1.62
N PRO A 60 -11.12 4.54 2.75
CA PRO A 60 -9.86 3.84 2.98
C PRO A 60 -9.98 2.36 3.39
N TRP A 61 -11.18 1.77 3.34
CA TRP A 61 -11.42 0.34 3.58
C TRP A 61 -12.55 -0.20 2.72
N GLN A 62 -12.66 -1.51 2.63
CA GLN A 62 -13.70 -2.18 1.83
C GLN A 62 -15.09 -1.86 2.35
N GLY A 63 -16.00 -1.51 1.45
CA GLY A 63 -17.37 -1.14 1.77
C GLY A 63 -17.54 0.26 2.37
N ALA A 64 -16.46 1.05 2.46
CA ALA A 64 -16.59 2.46 2.78
C ALA A 64 -17.31 3.20 1.64
N ASP A 65 -18.27 4.05 2.00
CA ASP A 65 -18.98 4.93 1.09
C ASP A 65 -19.08 6.32 1.73
N ASN A 66 -18.62 7.33 1.01
CA ASN A 66 -18.54 8.73 1.48
C ASN A 66 -17.74 8.91 2.78
N VAL A 67 -16.74 8.07 3.03
CA VAL A 67 -15.81 8.24 4.15
C VAL A 67 -14.64 9.08 3.68
N GLU A 68 -14.43 10.23 4.32
CA GLU A 68 -13.25 11.05 4.12
C GLU A 68 -12.49 11.24 5.44
N GLN A 69 -11.18 11.11 5.35
CA GLN A 69 -10.24 11.47 6.41
C GLN A 69 -9.16 12.38 5.85
N MET A 70 -8.69 13.30 6.66
CA MET A 70 -7.76 14.31 6.21
C MET A 70 -6.58 14.43 7.17
N LEU A 71 -5.38 14.58 6.61
CA LEU A 71 -4.19 14.93 7.35
C LEU A 71 -3.76 16.33 6.91
N LEU A 72 -3.81 17.25 7.86
CA LEU A 72 -3.36 18.62 7.69
C LEU A 72 -1.90 18.73 8.14
N LEU A 73 -1.02 19.11 7.20
CA LEU A 73 0.37 19.50 7.47
C LEU A 73 0.39 21.02 7.62
N ASP A 74 0.42 21.50 8.86
CA ASP A 74 0.30 22.92 9.22
C ASP A 74 1.52 23.35 10.06
N PRO A 75 2.64 23.73 9.43
CA PRO A 75 3.87 24.07 10.11
C PRO A 75 3.76 25.27 11.04
N GLU A 76 2.84 26.18 10.75
CA GLU A 76 2.65 27.42 11.50
C GLU A 76 1.56 27.32 12.57
N GLY A 77 0.81 26.21 12.59
CA GLY A 77 -0.23 25.95 13.58
C GLY A 77 -1.40 26.93 13.52
N ARG A 78 -1.65 27.52 12.37
CA ARG A 78 -2.64 28.61 12.20
C ARG A 78 -4.08 28.13 12.18
N THR A 79 -4.31 26.83 12.03
CA THR A 79 -5.66 26.28 11.87
C THR A 79 -6.19 25.74 13.19
N ASN A 80 -7.36 26.20 13.60
CA ASN A 80 -8.03 25.79 14.85
C ASN A 80 -9.38 25.12 14.55
N ASN A 81 -9.99 24.51 15.58
CA ASN A 81 -11.32 23.90 15.52
C ASN A 81 -11.44 22.85 14.40
N LEU A 82 -10.49 21.89 14.39
CA LEU A 82 -10.47 20.81 13.40
C LEU A 82 -11.67 19.87 13.58
N PRO A 83 -12.37 19.52 12.50
CA PRO A 83 -13.37 18.44 12.50
C PRO A 83 -12.78 17.11 12.93
N ALA A 84 -13.61 16.19 13.40
CA ALA A 84 -13.17 14.90 13.93
C ALA A 84 -12.39 14.03 12.91
N ASN A 85 -12.70 14.19 11.62
CA ASN A 85 -12.05 13.50 10.49
C ASN A 85 -10.77 14.20 9.98
N VAL A 86 -10.37 15.32 10.59
CA VAL A 86 -9.11 16.01 10.27
C VAL A 86 -8.13 15.82 11.41
N LYS A 87 -6.94 15.33 11.10
CA LYS A 87 -5.80 15.25 12.04
C LYS A 87 -4.74 16.24 11.58
N ARG A 88 -4.01 16.83 12.53
CA ARG A 88 -2.95 17.82 12.23
C ARG A 88 -1.61 17.31 12.72
N ILE A 89 -0.59 17.54 11.89
CA ILE A 89 0.82 17.46 12.27
C ILE A 89 1.51 18.80 11.96
N ALA A 90 2.54 19.14 12.73
CA ALA A 90 3.24 20.43 12.62
C ALA A 90 4.22 20.51 11.42
N GLY A 91 4.06 19.64 10.41
CA GLY A 91 4.93 19.56 9.24
C GLY A 91 5.27 18.12 8.90
N PRO A 92 6.31 17.87 8.11
CA PRO A 92 6.69 16.51 7.74
C PRO A 92 6.94 15.62 8.95
N ALA A 93 6.25 14.47 8.99
CA ALA A 93 6.38 13.51 10.08
C ALA A 93 7.81 12.97 10.17
N LYS A 94 8.36 12.88 11.39
CA LYS A 94 9.74 12.45 11.68
C LYS A 94 9.78 11.12 12.44
N ARG A 95 8.73 10.79 13.18
CA ARG A 95 8.61 9.62 14.04
C ARG A 95 7.30 8.89 13.72
N ILE A 96 7.39 7.88 12.89
CA ILE A 96 6.23 7.23 12.28
C ILE A 96 6.09 5.81 12.81
N VAL A 97 4.88 5.43 13.19
CA VAL A 97 4.51 4.05 13.46
C VAL A 97 3.74 3.50 12.26
N CYS A 98 4.22 2.42 11.66
CA CYS A 98 3.63 1.77 10.50
C CYS A 98 2.82 0.53 10.94
N MET A 99 1.50 0.57 10.76
CA MET A 99 0.63 -0.58 11.09
C MET A 99 0.51 -1.59 9.94
N SER A 100 1.13 -1.31 8.78
CA SER A 100 1.25 -2.24 7.65
C SER A 100 2.70 -2.30 7.15
N SER A 101 3.14 -3.48 6.69
CA SER A 101 4.43 -3.64 6.05
C SER A 101 4.54 -2.89 4.71
N SER A 102 3.43 -2.66 4.01
CA SER A 102 3.40 -1.83 2.80
C SER A 102 3.85 -0.39 3.08
N TYR A 103 3.56 0.17 4.25
CA TYR A 103 4.00 1.52 4.63
C TYR A 103 5.50 1.57 4.92
N VAL A 104 6.05 0.50 5.49
CA VAL A 104 7.51 0.34 5.62
C VAL A 104 8.16 0.37 4.25
N ALA A 105 7.64 -0.42 3.30
CA ALA A 105 8.14 -0.46 1.93
C ALA A 105 8.02 0.90 1.20
N MET A 106 6.92 1.65 1.42
CA MET A 106 6.77 3.00 0.87
C MET A 106 7.88 3.93 1.37
N LEU A 107 8.12 3.97 2.68
CA LEU A 107 9.16 4.79 3.28
C LEU A 107 10.56 4.37 2.80
N SER A 108 10.85 3.08 2.72
CA SER A 108 12.13 2.56 2.22
C SER A 108 12.34 2.88 0.74
N THR A 109 11.28 2.84 -0.09
CA THR A 109 11.37 3.16 -1.52
C THR A 109 11.79 4.62 -1.77
N ILE A 110 11.41 5.54 -0.89
CA ILE A 110 11.78 6.96 -0.96
C ILE A 110 12.94 7.32 -0.03
N GLU A 111 13.63 6.31 0.55
CA GLU A 111 14.79 6.47 1.43
C GLU A 111 14.47 7.32 2.67
N GLN A 112 13.36 7.01 3.33
CA GLN A 112 12.87 7.65 4.56
C GLN A 112 12.61 6.64 5.70
N GLU A 113 13.15 5.42 5.60
CA GLU A 113 13.00 4.34 6.57
C GLU A 113 13.50 4.69 7.97
N GLN A 114 14.47 5.63 8.08
CA GLN A 114 14.97 6.13 9.36
C GLN A 114 13.93 6.87 10.21
N ARG A 115 12.79 7.24 9.62
CA ARG A 115 11.66 7.86 10.32
C ARG A 115 10.76 6.85 11.02
N ILE A 116 10.93 5.56 10.73
CA ILE A 116 10.15 4.49 11.35
C ILE A 116 10.66 4.25 12.76
N VAL A 117 9.81 4.51 13.75
CA VAL A 117 10.11 4.26 15.16
C VAL A 117 9.37 3.04 15.70
N GLY A 118 8.32 2.58 15.02
CA GLY A 118 7.57 1.40 15.40
C GLY A 118 6.84 0.75 14.23
N VAL A 119 6.61 -0.53 14.35
CA VAL A 119 5.90 -1.34 13.34
C VAL A 119 4.94 -2.31 14.03
N SER A 120 3.93 -2.76 13.28
CA SER A 120 3.06 -3.86 13.69
C SER A 120 3.68 -5.19 13.30
N GLY A 121 3.97 -6.06 14.30
CA GLY A 121 4.47 -7.41 14.07
C GLY A 121 5.84 -7.46 13.39
N ILE A 122 6.87 -6.97 14.05
CA ILE A 122 8.23 -6.83 13.51
C ILE A 122 8.81 -8.13 12.91
N ASP A 123 8.36 -9.29 13.37
CA ASP A 123 8.81 -10.60 12.87
C ASP A 123 8.29 -10.92 11.46
N PHE A 124 7.27 -10.22 11.01
CA PHE A 124 6.69 -10.37 9.68
C PHE A 124 7.28 -9.38 8.66
N ILE A 125 8.13 -8.45 9.08
CA ILE A 125 8.72 -7.42 8.20
C ILE A 125 9.97 -7.99 7.52
N THR A 126 10.04 -7.87 6.19
CA THR A 126 11.18 -8.35 5.38
C THR A 126 12.21 -7.25 5.14
N ASP A 127 11.86 -5.99 5.35
CA ASP A 127 12.70 -4.82 5.11
C ASP A 127 14.05 -4.92 5.83
N LYS A 128 15.13 -4.62 5.10
CA LYS A 128 16.50 -4.75 5.59
C LYS A 128 16.84 -3.75 6.69
N TYR A 129 16.36 -2.50 6.57
CA TYR A 129 16.62 -1.47 7.57
C TYR A 129 15.97 -1.85 8.90
N ILE A 130 14.69 -2.25 8.86
CA ILE A 130 13.96 -2.70 10.07
C ILE A 130 14.71 -3.87 10.72
N ASN A 131 15.07 -4.90 9.94
CA ASN A 131 15.75 -6.07 10.45
C ASN A 131 17.14 -5.77 11.03
N SER A 132 17.86 -4.80 10.47
CA SER A 132 19.16 -4.36 10.98
C SER A 132 19.08 -3.44 12.21
N ASN A 133 17.90 -2.83 12.46
CA ASN A 133 17.70 -1.85 13.54
C ASN A 133 16.65 -2.29 14.57
N ARG A 134 16.32 -3.60 14.65
CA ARG A 134 15.25 -4.14 15.52
C ARG A 134 15.33 -3.67 16.98
N ALA A 135 16.52 -3.45 17.52
CA ALA A 135 16.69 -2.96 18.89
C ALA A 135 16.24 -1.51 19.11
N LYS A 136 16.03 -0.73 18.04
CA LYS A 136 15.64 0.68 18.07
C LYS A 136 14.20 0.92 17.62
N ILE A 137 13.57 -0.10 17.04
CA ILE A 137 12.22 -0.02 16.45
C ILE A 137 11.27 -0.82 17.33
N GLY A 138 10.23 -0.15 17.84
CA GLY A 138 9.23 -0.79 18.70
C GLY A 138 8.31 -1.72 17.93
N ASP A 139 8.02 -2.88 18.50
CA ASP A 139 6.92 -3.72 18.04
C ASP A 139 5.65 -3.34 18.82
N VAL A 140 4.71 -2.70 18.13
CA VAL A 140 3.44 -2.25 18.75
C VAL A 140 2.36 -3.33 18.74
N GLY A 141 2.73 -4.58 18.35
CA GLY A 141 1.78 -5.69 18.26
C GLY A 141 0.88 -5.60 17.03
N TYR A 142 -0.06 -6.54 16.90
CA TYR A 142 -1.00 -6.61 15.78
C TYR A 142 -2.35 -7.21 16.21
N ASP A 143 -3.36 -7.03 15.39
CA ASP A 143 -4.75 -7.47 15.60
C ASP A 143 -5.34 -6.96 16.94
N ASN A 144 -5.66 -7.84 17.86
CA ASN A 144 -6.24 -7.51 19.17
C ASN A 144 -5.19 -7.42 20.29
N ASN A 145 -3.90 -7.55 19.96
CA ASN A 145 -2.82 -7.59 20.94
C ASN A 145 -1.88 -6.38 20.78
N PHE A 146 -2.43 -5.16 20.84
CA PHE A 146 -1.64 -3.95 20.75
C PHE A 146 -0.92 -3.60 22.05
N ASN A 147 0.35 -3.24 21.92
CA ASN A 147 1.18 -2.76 23.02
C ASN A 147 1.12 -1.22 23.11
N TYR A 148 0.13 -0.70 23.82
CA TYR A 148 -0.06 0.75 23.99
C TYR A 148 1.04 1.41 24.84
N GLU A 149 1.67 0.69 25.76
CA GLU A 149 2.81 1.21 26.51
C GLU A 149 4.01 1.43 25.60
N MET A 150 4.29 0.46 24.72
CA MET A 150 5.30 0.63 23.69
C MET A 150 4.96 1.81 22.78
N LEU A 151 3.74 1.89 22.28
CA LEU A 151 3.30 2.99 21.41
C LEU A 151 3.54 4.37 22.05
N LEU A 152 3.17 4.54 23.30
CA LEU A 152 3.41 5.78 24.06
C LEU A 152 4.90 6.09 24.22
N SER A 153 5.73 5.06 24.48
CA SER A 153 7.19 5.24 24.65
C SER A 153 7.90 5.67 23.38
N LEU A 154 7.29 5.43 22.21
CA LEU A 154 7.86 5.80 20.92
C LEU A 154 7.75 7.29 20.60
N ASP A 155 6.93 8.07 21.32
CA ASP A 155 6.73 9.51 21.05
C ASP A 155 6.51 9.78 19.54
N ALA A 156 5.54 9.08 18.96
CA ALA A 156 5.28 9.12 17.54
C ALA A 156 4.53 10.40 17.12
N ASP A 157 4.98 11.04 16.04
CA ASP A 157 4.30 12.18 15.43
C ASP A 157 3.04 11.74 14.70
N LEU A 158 3.06 10.52 14.16
CA LEU A 158 2.00 10.00 13.30
C LEU A 158 1.95 8.47 13.35
N VAL A 159 0.74 7.94 13.43
CA VAL A 159 0.46 6.50 13.22
C VAL A 159 -0.24 6.31 11.89
N LEU A 160 0.32 5.47 11.03
CA LEU A 160 -0.27 5.09 9.76
C LEU A 160 -1.13 3.84 9.97
N LEU A 161 -2.44 3.98 9.79
CA LEU A 161 -3.42 2.91 9.97
C LEU A 161 -3.87 2.33 8.65
N TYR A 162 -4.30 1.08 8.67
CA TYR A 162 -5.09 0.46 7.60
C TYR A 162 -6.45 0.03 8.13
N GLY A 163 -7.44 -0.03 7.23
CA GLY A 163 -8.76 -0.61 7.50
C GLY A 163 -9.02 -1.74 6.52
N ILE A 164 -9.64 -2.84 6.98
CA ILE A 164 -10.03 -3.94 6.08
C ILE A 164 -11.51 -3.80 5.72
N THR A 165 -12.40 -3.97 6.67
CA THR A 165 -13.87 -3.85 6.50
C THR A 165 -14.46 -2.74 7.36
N GLY A 166 -13.61 -1.86 7.91
CA GLY A 166 -13.97 -0.77 8.81
C GLY A 166 -12.76 -0.14 9.46
N ALA A 167 -13.03 0.80 10.34
CA ALA A 167 -12.01 1.49 11.12
C ALA A 167 -11.26 0.54 12.07
N SER A 168 -9.99 0.80 12.29
CA SER A 168 -9.15 0.06 13.25
C SER A 168 -9.65 0.27 14.67
N ILE A 169 -9.61 -0.80 15.48
CA ILE A 169 -9.90 -0.72 16.91
C ILE A 169 -8.93 0.20 17.67
N MET A 170 -7.74 0.45 17.12
CA MET A 170 -6.77 1.42 17.68
C MET A 170 -7.26 2.86 17.62
N GLU A 171 -8.15 3.20 16.69
CA GLU A 171 -8.54 4.59 16.44
C GLU A 171 -9.07 5.30 17.70
N SER A 172 -9.93 4.62 18.45
CA SER A 172 -10.48 5.18 19.69
C SER A 172 -9.39 5.50 20.73
N LYS A 173 -8.40 4.59 20.83
CA LYS A 173 -7.30 4.77 21.80
C LYS A 173 -6.31 5.85 21.35
N LEU A 174 -5.98 5.92 20.06
CA LEU A 174 -5.15 6.99 19.51
C LEU A 174 -5.80 8.38 19.75
N ARG A 175 -7.10 8.46 19.59
CA ARG A 175 -7.88 9.68 19.84
C ARG A 175 -7.84 10.07 21.33
N GLU A 176 -8.03 9.10 22.23
CA GLU A 176 -7.91 9.31 23.69
C GLU A 176 -6.51 9.81 24.09
N LEU A 177 -5.47 9.24 23.48
CA LEU A 177 -4.08 9.58 23.73
C LEU A 177 -3.60 10.86 23.03
N GLY A 178 -4.42 11.44 22.14
CA GLY A 178 -4.06 12.62 21.36
C GLY A 178 -2.98 12.37 20.31
N ILE A 179 -2.74 11.11 19.92
CA ILE A 179 -1.74 10.75 18.91
C ILE A 179 -2.36 10.90 17.52
N PRO A 180 -1.77 11.73 16.63
CA PRO A 180 -2.26 11.86 15.25
C PRO A 180 -2.17 10.54 14.49
N TYR A 181 -3.16 10.27 13.64
CA TYR A 181 -3.19 9.12 12.77
C TYR A 181 -3.86 9.44 11.45
N ILE A 182 -3.54 8.68 10.43
CA ILE A 182 -4.23 8.70 9.14
C ILE A 182 -4.33 7.28 8.58
N TYR A 183 -5.43 6.98 7.92
CA TYR A 183 -5.55 5.75 7.13
C TYR A 183 -4.92 5.97 5.75
N LEU A 184 -4.21 4.97 5.26
CA LEU A 184 -3.85 4.88 3.85
C LEU A 184 -4.69 3.78 3.22
N GLY A 185 -5.23 4.07 2.04
CA GLY A 185 -6.22 3.22 1.37
C GLY A 185 -5.66 2.41 0.20
N GLU A 186 -4.34 2.19 0.12
CA GLU A 186 -3.73 1.43 -0.98
C GLU A 186 -4.29 0.00 -1.08
N TYR A 187 -4.74 -0.53 0.05
CA TYR A 187 -5.31 -1.88 0.10
C TYR A 187 -6.57 -2.04 -0.76
N VAL A 188 -7.40 -0.99 -0.87
CA VAL A 188 -8.66 -1.04 -1.62
C VAL A 188 -8.54 -0.66 -3.09
N GLU A 189 -7.38 -0.19 -3.54
CA GLU A 189 -7.16 0.12 -4.95
C GLU A 189 -7.25 -1.14 -5.81
N SER A 190 -7.95 -1.03 -6.93
CA SER A 190 -8.19 -2.15 -7.86
C SER A 190 -7.03 -2.39 -8.82
N SER A 191 -6.20 -1.37 -9.07
CA SER A 191 -5.09 -1.49 -10.02
C SER A 191 -3.72 -1.56 -9.33
N PRO A 192 -2.76 -2.29 -9.91
CA PRO A 192 -1.40 -2.37 -9.37
C PRO A 192 -0.70 -1.02 -9.28
N LEU A 193 -0.85 -0.19 -10.31
CA LEU A 193 -0.29 1.17 -10.32
C LEU A 193 -1.03 2.08 -9.35
N GLY A 194 -2.36 1.92 -9.16
CA GLY A 194 -3.12 2.67 -8.15
C GLY A 194 -2.60 2.41 -6.74
N LYS A 195 -2.32 1.13 -6.40
CA LYS A 195 -1.67 0.80 -5.11
C LYS A 195 -0.30 1.47 -4.95
N ALA A 196 0.54 1.39 -5.97
CA ALA A 196 1.89 1.95 -5.92
C ALA A 196 1.90 3.49 -5.87
N GLU A 197 0.90 4.16 -6.43
CA GLU A 197 0.80 5.62 -6.47
C GLU A 197 0.61 6.26 -5.08
N TRP A 198 0.14 5.49 -4.09
CA TRP A 198 0.11 5.93 -2.69
C TRP A 198 1.51 6.27 -2.13
N LEU A 199 2.58 5.88 -2.83
CA LEU A 199 3.94 6.34 -2.56
C LEU A 199 4.02 7.87 -2.55
N VAL A 200 3.22 8.56 -3.39
CA VAL A 200 3.19 10.03 -3.46
C VAL A 200 2.52 10.63 -2.23
N ALA A 201 1.44 10.01 -1.74
CA ALA A 201 0.81 10.41 -0.47
C ALA A 201 1.80 10.25 0.71
N MET A 202 2.55 9.14 0.74
CA MET A 202 3.63 8.94 1.71
C MET A 202 4.71 10.01 1.59
N GLY A 203 5.10 10.37 0.37
CA GLY A 203 6.05 11.45 0.11
C GLY A 203 5.60 12.80 0.66
N GLU A 204 4.30 13.13 0.55
CA GLU A 204 3.74 14.34 1.16
C GLU A 204 3.85 14.31 2.69
N ILE A 205 3.44 13.20 3.31
CA ILE A 205 3.50 13.01 4.77
C ILE A 205 4.91 13.27 5.31
N VAL A 206 5.95 12.89 4.58
CA VAL A 206 7.36 13.02 5.01
C VAL A 206 8.11 14.18 4.35
N GLY A 207 7.42 15.03 3.57
CA GLY A 207 7.98 16.24 2.97
C GLY A 207 8.94 16.00 1.80
N CYS A 208 8.78 14.89 1.07
CA CYS A 208 9.59 14.60 -0.14
C CYS A 208 8.69 14.13 -1.31
N ARG A 209 7.53 14.77 -1.50
CA ARG A 209 6.55 14.43 -2.56
C ARG A 209 7.17 14.33 -3.95
N GLU A 210 8.00 15.28 -4.35
CA GLU A 210 8.62 15.30 -5.69
C GLU A 210 9.53 14.07 -5.91
N LYS A 211 10.28 13.64 -4.87
CA LYS A 211 11.07 12.41 -4.93
C LYS A 211 10.17 11.19 -5.09
N ALA A 212 9.06 11.15 -4.35
CA ALA A 212 8.08 10.06 -4.45
C ALA A 212 7.40 10.02 -5.83
N GLN A 213 7.04 11.17 -6.40
CA GLN A 213 6.51 11.27 -7.76
C GLN A 213 7.50 10.76 -8.81
N ALA A 214 8.77 11.15 -8.70
CA ALA A 214 9.83 10.69 -9.61
C ALA A 214 9.99 9.15 -9.52
N LYS A 215 10.04 8.60 -8.31
CA LYS A 215 10.15 7.15 -8.09
C LYS A 215 8.95 6.39 -8.61
N PHE A 216 7.73 6.87 -8.34
CA PHE A 216 6.51 6.29 -8.89
C PHE A 216 6.50 6.35 -10.42
N GLY A 217 6.91 7.47 -11.02
CA GLY A 217 7.01 7.62 -12.47
C GLY A 217 7.92 6.59 -13.12
N GLU A 218 9.11 6.32 -12.53
CA GLU A 218 10.02 5.27 -12.99
C GLU A 218 9.38 3.86 -12.92
N ILE A 219 8.65 3.57 -11.82
CA ILE A 219 7.96 2.30 -11.63
C ILE A 219 6.82 2.14 -12.64
N ALA A 220 6.01 3.17 -12.82
CA ALA A 220 4.89 3.16 -13.76
C ALA A 220 5.38 3.02 -15.21
N GLN A 221 6.48 3.66 -15.56
CA GLN A 221 7.08 3.53 -16.89
C GLN A 221 7.51 2.09 -17.17
N ARG A 222 8.27 1.44 -16.24
CA ARG A 222 8.68 0.04 -16.42
C ARG A 222 7.50 -0.90 -16.48
N TYR A 223 6.49 -0.69 -15.62
CA TYR A 223 5.26 -1.48 -15.62
C TYR A 223 4.56 -1.42 -16.98
N ASN A 224 4.31 -0.21 -17.50
CA ASN A 224 3.60 -0.01 -18.75
C ASN A 224 4.38 -0.57 -19.96
N GLN A 225 5.71 -0.45 -19.99
CA GLN A 225 6.55 -1.05 -21.03
C GLN A 225 6.45 -2.59 -21.04
N LEU A 226 6.42 -3.22 -19.86
CA LEU A 226 6.22 -4.67 -19.76
C LEU A 226 4.83 -5.07 -20.23
N LYS A 227 3.80 -4.37 -19.78
CA LYS A 227 2.41 -4.59 -20.19
C LYS A 227 2.24 -4.49 -21.72
N GLU A 228 2.79 -3.46 -22.34
CA GLU A 228 2.75 -3.30 -23.83
C GLU A 228 3.39 -4.49 -24.53
N ARG A 229 4.52 -5.00 -24.04
CA ARG A 229 5.18 -6.18 -24.62
C ARG A 229 4.31 -7.45 -24.52
N THR A 230 3.68 -7.69 -23.37
CA THR A 230 2.84 -8.88 -23.17
C THR A 230 1.58 -8.87 -24.04
N GLN A 231 1.04 -7.69 -24.35
CA GLN A 231 -0.12 -7.52 -25.23
C GLN A 231 0.16 -7.93 -26.68
N THR A 232 1.42 -8.09 -27.08
CA THR A 232 1.78 -8.60 -28.42
C THR A 232 1.69 -10.13 -28.50
N SER A 233 1.59 -10.84 -27.38
CA SER A 233 1.47 -12.29 -27.36
C SER A 233 0.08 -12.74 -27.86
N THR A 234 0.08 -13.80 -28.65
CA THR A 234 -1.15 -14.48 -29.08
C THR A 234 -1.53 -15.66 -28.19
N HIS A 235 -0.65 -16.01 -27.25
CA HIS A 235 -0.87 -17.09 -26.30
C HIS A 235 -1.29 -16.49 -24.95
N HIS A 236 -2.46 -16.89 -24.44
CA HIS A 236 -2.99 -16.42 -23.15
C HIS A 236 -3.24 -17.63 -22.24
N PRO A 237 -2.24 -18.03 -21.44
CA PRO A 237 -2.38 -19.19 -20.55
C PRO A 237 -3.40 -18.92 -19.45
N ARG A 238 -4.12 -19.98 -19.03
CA ARG A 238 -5.09 -19.89 -17.93
C ARG A 238 -4.44 -20.10 -16.58
N VAL A 239 -4.79 -19.27 -15.64
CA VAL A 239 -4.18 -19.24 -14.31
C VAL A 239 -5.21 -19.51 -13.23
N MET A 240 -4.94 -20.50 -12.38
CA MET A 240 -5.65 -20.73 -11.14
C MET A 240 -4.89 -20.07 -9.99
N LEU A 241 -5.62 -19.47 -9.04
CA LEU A 241 -5.06 -18.81 -7.86
C LEU A 241 -5.47 -19.51 -6.58
N ASN A 242 -4.60 -19.37 -5.58
CA ASN A 242 -4.80 -19.78 -4.19
C ASN A 242 -4.94 -21.29 -4.01
N THR A 243 -4.98 -21.72 -2.77
CA THR A 243 -5.35 -23.08 -2.33
C THR A 243 -6.62 -22.98 -1.50
N PRO A 244 -7.36 -24.09 -1.32
CA PRO A 244 -8.49 -24.09 -0.41
C PRO A 244 -8.08 -23.67 1.00
N TYR A 245 -8.94 -22.93 1.65
CA TYR A 245 -8.85 -22.65 3.07
C TYR A 245 -10.02 -23.30 3.76
N ARG A 246 -9.77 -24.30 4.60
CA ARG A 246 -10.81 -25.19 5.14
C ARG A 246 -11.62 -25.83 4.00
N ASP A 247 -12.94 -25.69 4.02
CA ASP A 247 -13.86 -26.27 3.04
C ASP A 247 -14.25 -25.31 1.91
N SER A 248 -13.48 -24.23 1.71
CA SER A 248 -13.80 -23.21 0.71
C SER A 248 -12.56 -22.86 -0.12
N TRP A 249 -12.76 -22.67 -1.42
CA TRP A 249 -11.74 -22.13 -2.31
C TRP A 249 -12.10 -20.69 -2.67
N PHE A 250 -11.26 -19.75 -2.26
CA PHE A 250 -11.47 -18.34 -2.52
C PHE A 250 -10.76 -17.93 -3.81
N ILE A 251 -11.53 -17.43 -4.77
CA ILE A 251 -11.02 -16.91 -6.02
C ILE A 251 -11.27 -15.40 -6.12
N PRO A 252 -10.42 -14.66 -6.85
CA PRO A 252 -10.58 -13.22 -6.97
C PRO A 252 -11.84 -12.86 -7.75
N SER A 253 -12.43 -11.71 -7.41
CA SER A 253 -13.43 -11.07 -8.26
C SER A 253 -12.75 -10.36 -9.45
N LYS A 254 -13.52 -10.07 -10.50
CA LYS A 254 -13.01 -9.59 -11.80
C LYS A 254 -12.17 -8.33 -11.74
N GLN A 255 -12.46 -7.43 -10.80
CA GLN A 255 -11.76 -6.13 -10.67
C GLN A 255 -10.65 -6.15 -9.62
N SER A 256 -10.21 -7.32 -9.14
CA SER A 256 -9.12 -7.38 -8.19
C SER A 256 -7.78 -7.04 -8.85
N TYR A 257 -6.88 -6.40 -8.09
CA TYR A 257 -5.57 -6.03 -8.60
C TYR A 257 -4.74 -7.23 -9.08
N MET A 258 -4.95 -8.42 -8.49
CA MET A 258 -4.23 -9.64 -8.90
C MET A 258 -4.71 -10.15 -10.26
N VAL A 259 -6.01 -10.03 -10.55
CA VAL A 259 -6.56 -10.32 -11.90
C VAL A 259 -5.98 -9.35 -12.92
N GLN A 260 -5.89 -8.07 -12.57
CA GLN A 260 -5.28 -7.06 -13.44
C GLN A 260 -3.80 -7.37 -13.72
N LEU A 261 -3.02 -7.77 -12.70
CA LEU A 261 -1.62 -8.17 -12.87
C LEU A 261 -1.46 -9.36 -13.83
N ILE A 262 -2.29 -10.39 -13.67
CA ILE A 262 -2.27 -11.58 -14.54
C ILE A 262 -2.64 -11.21 -15.97
N HIS A 263 -3.68 -10.37 -16.14
CA HIS A 263 -4.09 -9.88 -17.45
C HIS A 263 -2.99 -9.02 -18.10
N ASP A 264 -2.39 -8.10 -17.33
CA ASP A 264 -1.31 -7.25 -17.83
C ASP A 264 -0.04 -8.06 -18.14
N ALA A 265 0.12 -9.25 -17.53
CA ALA A 265 1.15 -10.23 -17.88
C ALA A 265 0.80 -11.11 -19.08
N GLY A 266 -0.32 -10.85 -19.79
CA GLY A 266 -0.73 -11.58 -20.98
C GLY A 266 -1.39 -12.94 -20.72
N ALA A 267 -1.97 -13.16 -19.53
CA ALA A 267 -2.64 -14.41 -19.17
C ALA A 267 -4.10 -14.17 -18.75
N GLU A 268 -4.87 -15.23 -18.63
CA GLU A 268 -6.27 -15.22 -18.18
C GLU A 268 -6.40 -15.86 -16.80
N CYS A 269 -7.11 -15.19 -15.89
CA CYS A 269 -7.36 -15.69 -14.54
C CYS A 269 -8.77 -16.23 -14.39
N TYR A 270 -8.94 -17.37 -13.73
CA TYR A 270 -10.25 -17.79 -13.25
C TYR A 270 -10.74 -16.82 -12.18
N THR A 271 -11.94 -16.27 -12.38
CA THR A 271 -12.55 -15.27 -11.50
C THR A 271 -13.96 -15.67 -11.09
N SER A 272 -14.44 -15.14 -9.98
CA SER A 272 -15.86 -15.22 -9.64
C SER A 272 -16.72 -14.45 -10.64
N SER A 273 -18.00 -14.73 -10.65
CA SER A 273 -18.97 -13.95 -11.45
C SER A 273 -19.24 -12.56 -10.87
N THR A 274 -18.78 -12.30 -9.65
CA THR A 274 -19.03 -11.06 -8.90
C THR A 274 -18.14 -9.93 -9.42
N GLU A 275 -18.75 -8.79 -9.66
CA GLU A 275 -17.99 -7.55 -9.86
C GLU A 275 -17.39 -7.07 -8.53
N GLY A 276 -16.30 -6.28 -8.59
CA GLY A 276 -15.61 -5.75 -7.43
C GLY A 276 -14.22 -6.34 -7.21
N THR A 277 -13.63 -6.06 -6.04
CA THR A 277 -12.22 -6.33 -5.75
C THR A 277 -11.99 -7.47 -4.75
N THR A 278 -13.03 -7.90 -4.02
CA THR A 278 -12.94 -8.91 -2.95
C THR A 278 -12.96 -10.33 -3.51
N SER A 279 -12.18 -11.23 -2.88
CA SER A 279 -12.28 -12.66 -3.20
C SER A 279 -13.60 -13.25 -2.74
N GLN A 280 -14.10 -14.22 -3.50
CA GLN A 280 -15.37 -14.91 -3.23
C GLN A 280 -15.12 -16.41 -3.08
N PRO A 281 -15.81 -17.08 -2.14
CA PRO A 281 -15.78 -18.53 -2.07
C PRO A 281 -16.54 -19.12 -3.28
N ILE A 282 -15.98 -20.19 -3.85
CA ILE A 282 -16.65 -20.99 -4.87
C ILE A 282 -16.81 -22.44 -4.41
N ASP A 283 -17.71 -23.14 -5.07
CA ASP A 283 -17.88 -24.56 -4.88
C ASP A 283 -16.59 -25.33 -5.18
N MET A 284 -16.27 -26.32 -4.36
CA MET A 284 -15.03 -27.09 -4.45
C MET A 284 -14.95 -27.91 -5.75
N GLU A 285 -16.08 -28.43 -6.24
CA GLU A 285 -16.11 -29.18 -7.49
C GLU A 285 -15.76 -28.27 -8.67
N GLN A 286 -16.38 -27.08 -8.73
CA GLN A 286 -16.07 -26.07 -9.73
C GLN A 286 -14.59 -25.63 -9.66
N ALA A 287 -14.06 -25.45 -8.45
CA ALA A 287 -12.65 -25.09 -8.26
C ALA A 287 -11.71 -26.18 -8.80
N TYR A 288 -12.00 -27.44 -8.57
CA TYR A 288 -11.23 -28.57 -9.12
C TYR A 288 -11.31 -28.64 -10.65
N ILE A 289 -12.50 -28.40 -11.24
CA ILE A 289 -12.65 -28.35 -12.70
C ILE A 289 -11.74 -27.27 -13.29
N TRP A 290 -11.69 -26.10 -12.70
CA TRP A 290 -10.85 -25.00 -13.17
C TRP A 290 -9.35 -25.29 -12.94
N ALA A 291 -8.98 -25.79 -11.77
CA ALA A 291 -7.60 -26.16 -11.47
C ALA A 291 -7.07 -27.23 -12.42
N ALA A 292 -7.91 -28.22 -12.79
CA ALA A 292 -7.55 -29.27 -13.74
C ALA A 292 -7.30 -28.73 -15.17
N GLN A 293 -7.93 -27.62 -15.55
CA GLN A 293 -7.80 -26.98 -16.87
C GLN A 293 -6.72 -25.88 -16.90
N ALA A 294 -6.31 -25.38 -15.73
CA ALA A 294 -5.35 -24.30 -15.63
C ALA A 294 -3.96 -24.71 -16.14
N ASP A 295 -3.33 -23.81 -16.89
CA ASP A 295 -1.96 -23.98 -17.39
C ASP A 295 -0.94 -23.70 -16.29
N TYR A 296 -1.25 -22.76 -15.38
CA TYR A 296 -0.45 -22.36 -14.26
C TYR A 296 -1.29 -22.29 -12.96
N TRP A 297 -0.65 -22.59 -11.85
CA TRP A 297 -1.25 -22.43 -10.52
C TRP A 297 -0.35 -21.57 -9.65
N LEU A 298 -0.89 -20.44 -9.16
CA LEU A 298 -0.13 -19.44 -8.41
C LEU A 298 -0.68 -19.22 -7.00
N ASN A 299 0.17 -18.63 -6.13
CA ASN A 299 -0.18 -18.20 -4.76
C ASN A 299 -0.67 -19.37 -3.89
N LEU A 300 0.21 -20.34 -3.71
CA LEU A 300 -0.10 -21.64 -3.12
C LEU A 300 -0.06 -21.66 -1.57
N GLY A 301 -0.42 -20.53 -0.95
CA GLY A 301 -0.48 -20.40 0.50
C GLY A 301 0.88 -20.66 1.18
N PRO A 302 0.92 -21.51 2.23
CA PRO A 302 2.16 -21.74 2.98
C PRO A 302 3.13 -22.71 2.28
N CYS A 303 2.76 -23.30 1.13
CA CYS A 303 3.54 -24.35 0.49
C CYS A 303 4.88 -23.85 -0.04
N ASN A 304 5.94 -24.57 0.27
CA ASN A 304 7.29 -24.34 -0.23
C ASN A 304 7.73 -25.38 -1.27
N THR A 305 7.07 -26.54 -1.29
CA THR A 305 7.35 -27.66 -2.18
C THR A 305 6.06 -28.25 -2.76
N LEU A 306 6.18 -29.02 -3.86
CA LEU A 306 5.07 -29.80 -4.41
C LEU A 306 4.60 -30.88 -3.42
N ALA A 307 5.52 -31.46 -2.64
CA ALA A 307 5.19 -32.44 -1.61
C ALA A 307 4.26 -31.84 -0.53
N GLU A 308 4.55 -30.62 -0.07
CA GLU A 308 3.68 -29.91 0.89
C GLU A 308 2.30 -29.60 0.28
N LEU A 309 2.26 -29.22 -1.00
CA LEU A 309 1.01 -28.94 -1.72
C LEU A 309 0.16 -30.22 -1.84
N THR A 310 0.74 -31.33 -2.30
CA THR A 310 0.04 -32.60 -2.47
C THR A 310 -0.34 -33.26 -1.14
N ALA A 311 0.40 -33.00 -0.06
CA ALA A 311 0.03 -33.42 1.28
C ALA A 311 -1.26 -32.77 1.80
N GLN A 312 -1.58 -31.53 1.35
CA GLN A 312 -2.87 -30.88 1.67
C GLN A 312 -4.06 -31.65 1.05
N ASN A 313 -3.88 -32.13 -0.18
CA ASN A 313 -4.85 -32.97 -0.85
C ASN A 313 -4.15 -33.82 -1.95
N PRO A 314 -4.16 -35.18 -1.85
CA PRO A 314 -3.52 -36.05 -2.83
C PRO A 314 -3.99 -35.83 -4.29
N LYS A 315 -5.25 -35.39 -4.51
CA LYS A 315 -5.78 -35.09 -5.83
C LYS A 315 -5.03 -33.94 -6.53
N PHE A 316 -4.33 -33.10 -5.78
CA PHE A 316 -3.53 -32.02 -6.37
C PHE A 316 -2.36 -32.54 -7.22
N ALA A 317 -1.90 -33.77 -6.97
CA ALA A 317 -0.87 -34.40 -7.79
C ALA A 317 -1.29 -34.64 -9.25
N GLU A 318 -2.61 -34.70 -9.52
CA GLU A 318 -3.17 -34.95 -10.85
C GLU A 318 -3.46 -33.65 -11.62
N ILE A 319 -3.36 -32.48 -10.97
CA ILE A 319 -3.61 -31.18 -11.60
C ILE A 319 -2.55 -30.91 -12.67
N LYS A 320 -3.00 -30.46 -13.85
CA LYS A 320 -2.15 -30.17 -15.03
C LYS A 320 -0.96 -29.28 -14.70
N ALA A 321 -1.18 -28.20 -13.95
CA ALA A 321 -0.11 -27.28 -13.57
C ALA A 321 0.94 -27.94 -12.66
N VAL A 322 0.55 -28.90 -11.81
CA VAL A 322 1.45 -29.66 -10.93
C VAL A 322 2.26 -30.66 -11.73
N THR A 323 1.60 -31.49 -12.56
CA THR A 323 2.27 -32.47 -13.41
C THR A 323 3.22 -31.87 -14.44
N ALA A 324 2.89 -30.64 -14.93
CA ALA A 324 3.72 -29.88 -15.84
C ALA A 324 4.79 -29.01 -15.14
N GLN A 325 4.91 -29.09 -13.80
CA GLN A 325 5.82 -28.25 -12.99
C GLN A 325 5.58 -26.74 -13.21
N ARG A 326 4.32 -26.32 -13.34
CA ARG A 326 3.89 -24.92 -13.52
C ARG A 326 3.15 -24.37 -12.30
N ALA A 327 3.54 -24.83 -11.12
CA ALA A 327 3.05 -24.37 -9.83
C ALA A 327 4.08 -23.42 -9.20
N TYR A 328 3.66 -22.16 -8.92
CA TYR A 328 4.53 -21.11 -8.39
C TYR A 328 3.91 -20.46 -7.16
N ASN A 329 4.76 -20.10 -6.21
CA ASN A 329 4.30 -19.40 -5.02
C ASN A 329 5.01 -18.04 -4.85
N ASN A 330 4.30 -17.07 -4.31
CA ASN A 330 4.73 -15.69 -4.10
C ASN A 330 5.51 -15.49 -2.79
N ASN A 331 6.18 -16.53 -2.33
CA ASN A 331 6.92 -16.58 -1.07
C ASN A 331 8.44 -16.80 -1.27
N ALA A 332 9.00 -16.40 -2.42
CA ALA A 332 10.44 -16.47 -2.65
C ALA A 332 11.24 -15.67 -1.61
N ARG A 333 10.65 -14.60 -1.11
CA ARG A 333 11.22 -13.68 -0.13
C ARG A 333 10.27 -13.56 1.05
N GLN A 334 10.53 -14.36 2.09
CA GLN A 334 9.69 -14.35 3.29
C GLN A 334 10.53 -14.48 4.57
N THR A 335 9.98 -13.99 5.68
CA THR A 335 10.55 -14.19 7.01
C THR A 335 10.27 -15.60 7.51
N ALA A 336 10.99 -16.04 8.54
CA ALA A 336 10.73 -17.33 9.20
C ALA A 336 9.32 -17.44 9.81
N LYS A 337 8.66 -16.30 10.07
CA LYS A 337 7.29 -16.23 10.60
C LYS A 337 6.22 -16.14 9.49
N GLY A 338 6.63 -16.15 8.22
CA GLY A 338 5.71 -16.14 7.07
C GLY A 338 5.36 -14.74 6.52
N GLY A 339 6.00 -13.67 7.02
CA GLY A 339 5.88 -12.36 6.40
C GLY A 339 6.46 -12.37 4.98
N SER A 340 5.73 -11.91 3.98
CA SER A 340 6.11 -12.01 2.57
C SER A 340 6.38 -10.65 1.95
N ASP A 341 7.55 -10.50 1.33
CA ASP A 341 7.96 -9.29 0.61
C ASP A 341 7.04 -8.97 -0.58
N PHE A 342 6.33 -9.96 -1.10
CA PHE A 342 5.28 -9.75 -2.11
C PHE A 342 4.18 -8.80 -1.61
N TRP A 343 3.79 -8.90 -0.34
CA TRP A 343 2.79 -8.04 0.30
C TRP A 343 3.39 -6.80 0.96
N GLU A 344 4.70 -6.71 1.00
CA GLU A 344 5.47 -5.57 1.53
C GLU A 344 5.97 -4.70 0.37
N SER A 345 7.16 -4.96 -0.17
CA SER A 345 7.71 -4.17 -1.26
C SER A 345 6.95 -4.36 -2.59
N GLY A 346 6.29 -5.49 -2.81
CA GLY A 346 5.50 -5.74 -4.01
C GLY A 346 4.33 -4.76 -4.20
N VAL A 347 3.82 -4.16 -3.13
CA VAL A 347 2.77 -3.13 -3.21
C VAL A 347 3.26 -1.91 -3.96
N VAL A 348 4.49 -1.49 -3.74
CA VAL A 348 5.11 -0.33 -4.40
C VAL A 348 5.95 -0.70 -5.62
N ARG A 349 6.18 -2.00 -5.86
CA ARG A 349 6.97 -2.51 -6.98
C ARG A 349 6.17 -3.50 -7.86
N PRO A 350 4.98 -3.09 -8.35
CA PRO A 350 4.21 -3.93 -9.26
C PRO A 350 4.94 -4.22 -10.58
N ASP A 351 5.90 -3.37 -10.96
CA ASP A 351 6.79 -3.60 -12.10
C ASP A 351 7.60 -4.89 -11.95
N LEU A 352 8.07 -5.22 -10.74
CA LEU A 352 8.80 -6.45 -10.47
C LEU A 352 7.87 -7.68 -10.43
N ILE A 353 6.65 -7.52 -9.90
CA ILE A 353 5.65 -8.60 -9.93
C ILE A 353 5.26 -8.91 -11.38
N LEU A 354 4.98 -7.87 -12.19
CA LEU A 354 4.64 -8.04 -13.60
C LEU A 354 5.77 -8.70 -14.38
N ARG A 355 7.03 -8.34 -14.09
CA ARG A 355 8.21 -8.98 -14.69
C ARG A 355 8.27 -10.47 -14.36
N ASP A 356 8.06 -10.85 -13.10
CA ASP A 356 8.06 -12.25 -12.68
C ASP A 356 6.95 -13.03 -13.41
N LEU A 357 5.72 -12.48 -13.44
CA LEU A 357 4.60 -13.10 -14.13
C LEU A 357 4.84 -13.22 -15.63
N THR A 358 5.40 -12.17 -16.27
CA THR A 358 5.80 -12.23 -17.68
C THR A 358 6.82 -13.32 -17.93
N THR A 359 7.82 -13.47 -17.06
CA THR A 359 8.83 -14.52 -17.16
C THR A 359 8.22 -15.92 -17.01
N ILE A 360 7.23 -16.06 -16.14
CA ILE A 360 6.51 -17.33 -15.92
C ILE A 360 5.65 -17.70 -17.12
N PHE A 361 4.88 -16.77 -17.66
CA PHE A 361 3.89 -17.02 -18.69
C PHE A 361 4.46 -16.96 -20.12
N HIS A 362 5.43 -16.09 -20.33
CA HIS A 362 6.03 -15.75 -21.63
C HIS A 362 7.56 -15.66 -21.52
N PRO A 363 8.26 -16.77 -21.24
CA PRO A 363 9.72 -16.76 -21.07
C PRO A 363 10.46 -16.22 -22.31
N GLU A 364 9.86 -16.35 -23.49
CA GLU A 364 10.38 -15.81 -24.77
C GLU A 364 10.42 -14.28 -24.79
N LEU A 365 9.50 -13.58 -24.09
CA LEU A 365 9.46 -12.13 -24.01
C LEU A 365 10.45 -11.56 -22.99
N SER A 366 10.93 -12.40 -22.08
CA SER A 366 11.88 -12.02 -21.03
C SER A 366 13.34 -12.18 -21.48
N ALA A 367 13.59 -12.95 -22.54
CA ALA A 367 14.92 -13.17 -23.07
C ALA A 367 15.44 -11.90 -23.79
N GLY A 368 16.54 -11.31 -23.27
CA GLY A 368 17.22 -10.18 -23.91
C GLY A 368 16.83 -8.80 -23.41
N SER A 369 15.98 -8.67 -22.38
CA SER A 369 15.74 -7.37 -21.74
C SER A 369 16.88 -7.01 -20.77
N GLU A 370 17.45 -5.80 -20.94
CA GLU A 370 18.46 -5.24 -20.01
C GLU A 370 17.95 -5.11 -18.57
N ASP A 371 16.65 -5.21 -18.36
CA ASP A 371 15.97 -5.22 -17.05
C ASP A 371 16.18 -6.53 -16.25
N ASN A 372 16.90 -7.51 -16.78
CA ASN A 372 17.35 -8.68 -16.03
C ASN A 372 18.43 -8.27 -15.02
N ALA A 373 18.03 -7.54 -13.97
CA ALA A 373 18.90 -7.19 -12.83
C ALA A 373 19.45 -8.43 -12.08
N ASN A 374 18.95 -9.63 -12.43
CA ASN A 374 19.54 -10.91 -12.06
C ASN A 374 19.94 -11.64 -13.35
N ALA A 375 21.22 -11.65 -13.66
CA ALA A 375 21.84 -12.26 -14.85
C ALA A 375 21.49 -13.75 -15.11
N ASN A 376 20.65 -14.36 -14.27
CA ASN A 376 20.27 -15.79 -14.31
C ASN A 376 18.76 -16.02 -14.52
N GLY A 377 17.94 -15.01 -14.89
CA GLY A 377 16.50 -15.19 -15.05
C GLY A 377 15.74 -15.53 -13.75
N ALA A 378 16.34 -15.23 -12.59
CA ALA A 378 15.75 -15.53 -11.29
C ALA A 378 14.53 -14.62 -11.04
N LEU A 379 13.42 -15.24 -10.63
CA LEU A 379 12.21 -14.54 -10.18
C LEU A 379 12.50 -13.78 -8.87
N TYR A 380 11.85 -12.65 -8.69
CA TYR A 380 12.08 -11.81 -7.51
C TYR A 380 11.14 -12.18 -6.35
N TYR A 381 9.84 -12.20 -6.60
CA TYR A 381 8.81 -12.53 -5.61
C TYR A 381 8.31 -13.96 -5.70
N TYR A 382 8.33 -14.53 -6.90
CA TYR A 382 7.84 -15.87 -7.13
C TYR A 382 8.95 -16.90 -7.08
N LYS A 383 8.59 -18.12 -6.70
CA LYS A 383 9.42 -19.31 -6.88
C LYS A 383 8.59 -20.47 -7.40
N GLN A 384 9.19 -21.28 -8.26
CA GLN A 384 8.61 -22.54 -8.70
C GLN A 384 8.66 -23.54 -7.54
N LEU A 385 7.56 -24.24 -7.26
CA LEU A 385 7.55 -25.36 -6.34
C LEU A 385 8.17 -26.59 -7.03
N LYS A 386 9.01 -27.29 -6.28
CA LYS A 386 9.70 -28.50 -6.72
C LYS A 386 9.46 -29.64 -5.74
#